data_9239d38ce6486778b097940af8bb3310
#
_entry.id   9239d38ce6486778b097940af8bb3310
#
_cell.length_a   1.000
_cell.length_b   1.000
_cell.length_c   1.000
_cell.angle_alpha   90.00
_cell.angle_beta   90.00
_cell.angle_gamma   90.00
#
_symmetry.space_group_name_H-M   'P 1'
#
loop_
_entity.id
_entity.type
_entity.pdbx_description
1 polymer ?
#
loop_
_entity_poly.entity_id
_entity_poly.type
_entity_poly.pdbx_seq_one_letter_code
_entity_poly.pdbx_strand_id
1 'polypeptide(L)' 'MATAQRAPRDILFETDAEYQRLAQQHQQYEAELQKISKSPYLNSEDLLEEIKLKKMKLHCKDEMERIAARIQRARASHSQ' A
#
# COMPACT_ATOMS: atom_id res chain seq x y z
N MET A 1 17.34 21.97 -9.26
CA MET A 1 16.89 21.72 -9.18
C MET A 1 16.41 20.85 -9.01
N ALA A 2 16.37 20.51 -8.78
CA ALA A 2 15.99 19.76 -8.72
C ALA A 2 15.16 19.16 -8.58
N THR A 3 14.87 19.23 -8.45
CA THR A 3 14.13 18.96 -8.18
C THR A 3 13.33 18.39 -8.33
N ALA A 4 13.26 18.34 -8.47
CA ALA A 4 12.18 18.01 -8.50
C ALA A 4 11.72 16.90 -9.21
N GLN A 5 12.39 16.00 -9.37
CA GLN A 5 11.91 14.86 -9.94
C GLN A 5 11.24 14.06 -8.95
N ARG A 6 9.93 14.07 -8.93
CA ARG A 6 9.17 13.18 -8.13
C ARG A 6 9.24 11.80 -8.67
N ALA A 7 9.31 10.82 -7.79
CA ALA A 7 9.21 9.44 -8.18
C ALA A 7 7.85 9.20 -8.80
N PRO A 8 7.70 8.31 -9.77
CA PRO A 8 6.39 8.00 -10.35
C PRO A 8 5.36 7.62 -9.31
N ARG A 9 5.77 7.00 -8.22
CA ARG A 9 4.91 6.66 -7.12
C ARG A 9 4.24 7.87 -6.51
N ASP A 10 4.99 8.95 -6.34
CA ASP A 10 4.46 10.15 -5.72
C ASP A 10 3.41 10.79 -6.60
N ILE A 11 3.62 10.76 -7.91
CA ILE A 11 2.65 11.29 -8.84
C ILE A 11 1.37 10.46 -8.82
N LEU A 12 1.50 9.14 -8.78
CA LEU A 12 0.35 8.26 -8.70
C LEU A 12 -0.43 8.49 -7.43
N PHE A 13 0.29 8.66 -6.33
CA PHE A 13 -0.33 8.91 -5.04
C PHE A 13 -1.16 10.20 -5.07
N GLU A 14 -0.68 11.21 -5.76
CA GLU A 14 -1.36 12.49 -5.80
C GLU A 14 -2.56 12.51 -6.74
N THR A 15 -2.51 11.72 -7.82
CA THR A 15 -3.52 11.84 -8.86
C THR A 15 -4.58 10.76 -8.85
N ASP A 16 -4.36 9.66 -8.16
CA ASP A 16 -5.28 8.54 -8.17
C ASP A 16 -5.91 8.35 -6.80
N ALA A 17 -7.20 8.64 -6.70
CA ALA A 17 -7.91 8.56 -5.42
C ALA A 17 -7.98 7.14 -4.91
N GLU A 18 -8.10 6.17 -5.79
CA GLU A 18 -8.14 4.78 -5.40
C GLU A 18 -6.80 4.34 -4.81
N TYR A 19 -5.71 4.78 -5.45
CA TYR A 19 -4.37 4.49 -4.95
C TYR A 19 -4.17 5.09 -3.56
N GLN A 20 -4.62 6.32 -3.37
CA GLN A 20 -4.52 6.98 -2.07
C GLN A 20 -5.28 6.24 -0.99
N ARG A 21 -6.48 5.78 -1.32
CA ARG A 21 -7.29 5.04 -0.37
C ARG A 21 -6.62 3.73 0.01
N LEU A 22 -6.07 3.04 -0.98
CA LEU A 22 -5.35 1.80 -0.73
C LEU A 22 -4.10 2.02 0.12
N ALA A 23 -3.40 3.12 -0.13
CA ALA A 23 -2.22 3.46 0.67
C ALA A 23 -2.59 3.71 2.12
N GLN A 24 -3.71 4.37 2.36
CA GLN A 24 -4.18 4.61 3.72
C GLN A 24 -4.57 3.30 4.40
N GLN A 25 -5.25 2.42 3.68
CA GLN A 25 -5.60 1.11 4.23
C GLN A 25 -4.36 0.30 4.57
N HIS A 26 -3.36 0.36 3.70
CA HIS A 26 -2.11 -0.33 3.94
C HIS A 26 -1.45 0.15 5.23
N GLN A 27 -1.45 1.46 5.44
CA GLN A 27 -0.90 2.02 6.66
C GLN A 27 -1.69 1.62 7.90
N GLN A 28 -2.99 1.53 7.79
CA GLN A 28 -3.83 1.09 8.91
C GLN A 28 -3.53 -0.35 9.29
N TYR A 29 -3.42 -1.23 8.31
CA TYR A 29 -3.08 -2.62 8.59
C TYR A 29 -1.71 -2.73 9.23
N GLU A 30 -0.76 -1.93 8.75
CA GLU A 30 0.58 -1.90 9.30
C GLU A 30 0.57 -1.48 10.76
N ALA A 31 -0.19 -0.43 11.09
CA ALA A 31 -0.29 0.06 12.46
C ALA A 31 -0.91 -0.98 13.38
N GLU A 32 -1.95 -1.67 12.91
CA GLU A 32 -2.58 -2.69 13.70
C GLU A 32 -1.68 -3.90 13.91
N LEU A 33 -0.92 -4.26 12.88
CA LEU A 33 0.05 -5.33 13.00
C LEU A 33 1.13 -5.00 14.03
N GLN A 34 1.56 -3.75 14.05
CA GLN A 34 2.56 -3.33 15.02
C GLN A 34 2.03 -3.41 16.45
N LYS A 35 0.76 -3.06 16.64
CA LYS A 35 0.14 -3.18 17.96
C LYS A 35 0.15 -4.62 18.44
N ILE A 36 -0.19 -5.54 17.56
CA ILE A 36 -0.21 -6.95 17.91
C ILE A 36 1.19 -7.44 18.22
N SER A 37 2.17 -7.05 17.40
CA SER A 37 3.54 -7.53 17.59
C SER A 37 4.19 -6.99 18.86
N LYS A 38 3.69 -5.88 19.39
CA LYS A 38 4.21 -5.31 20.62
C LYS A 38 3.58 -5.92 21.86
N SER A 39 2.54 -6.70 21.70
CA SER A 39 1.88 -7.32 22.84
C SER A 39 2.78 -8.41 23.43
N PRO A 40 2.98 -8.42 24.74
CA PRO A 40 3.81 -9.45 25.36
C PRO A 40 3.17 -10.84 25.36
N TYR A 41 1.84 -10.86 25.22
CA TYR A 41 1.12 -12.13 25.22
C TYR A 41 0.19 -12.16 24.02
N LEU A 42 0.45 -13.07 23.10
CA LEU A 42 -0.41 -13.27 21.96
C LEU A 42 -1.28 -14.49 22.23
N ASN A 43 -2.59 -14.31 22.24
CA ASN A 43 -3.50 -15.43 22.34
C ASN A 43 -3.88 -15.91 20.94
N SER A 44 -4.73 -16.94 20.87
CA SER A 44 -5.12 -17.51 19.59
C SER A 44 -5.82 -16.50 18.69
N GLU A 45 -6.64 -15.64 19.29
CA GLU A 45 -7.36 -14.63 18.54
C GLU A 45 -6.40 -13.60 17.93
N ASP A 46 -5.39 -13.21 18.70
CA ASP A 46 -4.38 -12.27 18.21
C ASP A 46 -3.61 -12.87 17.04
N LEU A 47 -3.27 -14.15 17.12
CA LEU A 47 -2.55 -14.81 16.04
C LEU A 47 -3.39 -14.90 14.78
N LEU A 48 -4.68 -15.19 14.92
CA LEU A 48 -5.58 -15.21 13.77
C LEU A 48 -5.74 -13.84 13.16
N GLU A 49 -5.84 -12.83 14.02
CA GLU A 49 -5.95 -11.45 13.56
C GLU A 49 -4.69 -11.04 12.80
N GLU A 50 -3.53 -11.44 13.30
CA GLU A 50 -2.27 -11.14 12.63
C GLU A 50 -2.23 -11.75 11.24
N ILE A 51 -2.63 -12.99 11.10
CA ILE A 51 -2.65 -13.66 9.80
C ILE A 51 -3.59 -12.94 8.86
N LYS A 52 -4.78 -12.58 9.35
CA LYS A 52 -5.76 -11.88 8.55
C LYS A 52 -5.24 -10.53 8.08
N LEU A 53 -4.64 -9.77 8.98
CA LEU A 53 -4.12 -8.45 8.65
C LEU A 53 -2.99 -8.54 7.63
N LYS A 54 -2.13 -9.54 7.75
CA LYS A 54 -1.05 -9.72 6.80
C LYS A 54 -1.59 -10.03 5.41
N LYS A 55 -2.63 -10.84 5.32
CA LYS A 55 -3.26 -11.13 4.04
C LYS A 55 -3.89 -9.89 3.43
N MET A 56 -4.59 -9.12 4.25
CA MET A 56 -5.24 -7.89 3.78
C MET A 56 -4.21 -6.87 3.33
N LYS A 57 -3.11 -6.76 4.08
CA LYS A 57 -2.04 -5.85 3.72
C LYS A 57 -1.42 -6.23 2.38
N LEU A 58 -1.17 -7.52 2.18
CA LEU A 58 -0.60 -7.99 0.92
C LEU A 58 -1.55 -7.76 -0.23
N HIS A 59 -2.83 -8.04 -0.04
CA HIS A 59 -3.83 -7.81 -1.07
C HIS A 59 -3.87 -6.33 -1.46
N CYS A 60 -3.83 -5.46 -0.46
CA CYS A 60 -3.84 -4.02 -0.67
C CYS A 60 -2.62 -3.59 -1.49
N LYS A 61 -1.46 -4.11 -1.15
CA LYS A 61 -0.23 -3.81 -1.87
C LYS A 61 -0.30 -4.30 -3.31
N ASP A 62 -0.85 -5.49 -3.53
CA ASP A 62 -1.00 -6.02 -4.88
C ASP A 62 -1.89 -5.13 -5.73
N GLU A 63 -2.97 -4.62 -5.15
CA GLU A 63 -3.85 -3.72 -5.87
C GLU A 63 -3.15 -2.41 -6.21
N MET A 64 -2.36 -1.89 -5.27
CA MET A 64 -1.60 -0.67 -5.51
C MET A 64 -0.61 -0.86 -6.66
N GLU A 65 0.06 -2.00 -6.68
CA GLU A 65 1.02 -2.30 -7.74
C GLU A 65 0.32 -2.46 -9.09
N ARG A 66 -0.87 -3.02 -9.07
CA ARG A 66 -1.66 -3.17 -10.30
C ARG A 66 -2.04 -1.82 -10.88
N ILE A 67 -2.48 -0.92 -10.02
CA ILE A 67 -2.83 0.44 -10.44
C ILE A 67 -1.59 1.15 -10.99
N ALA A 68 -0.47 1.05 -10.27
CA ALA A 68 0.77 1.68 -10.70
C ALA A 68 1.22 1.17 -12.05
N ALA A 69 1.13 -0.14 -12.26
CA ALA A 69 1.54 -0.73 -13.52
C ALA A 69 0.66 -0.25 -14.67
N ARG A 70 -0.64 -0.16 -14.41
CA ARG A 70 -1.59 0.31 -15.43
C ARG A 70 -1.30 1.74 -15.84
N ILE A 71 -1.03 2.60 -14.87
CA ILE A 71 -0.75 4.00 -15.16
C ILE A 71 0.58 4.14 -15.89
N GLN A 72 1.57 3.38 -15.49
CA GLN A 72 2.87 3.42 -16.16
C GLN A 72 2.77 2.94 -17.60
N ARG A 73 1.94 1.95 -17.86
CA ARG A 73 1.72 1.49 -19.23
C ARG A 73 1.07 2.56 -20.07
N ALA A 74 0.08 3.24 -19.53
CA ALA A 74 -0.59 4.31 -20.22
C ALA A 74 0.37 5.45 -20.55
N ARG A 75 1.26 5.77 -19.61
CA ARG A 75 2.27 6.80 -19.83
C ARG A 75 3.28 6.39 -20.88
N ALA A 76 3.72 5.16 -20.84
CA ALA A 76 4.67 4.66 -21.83
C ALA A 76 4.09 4.74 -23.23
N SER A 77 2.80 4.43 -23.36
CA SER A 77 2.12 4.55 -24.65
C SER A 77 2.10 5.97 -25.14
N HIS A 78 1.95 6.91 -24.22
CA HIS A 78 1.91 8.33 -24.59
C HIS A 78 3.27 8.91 -24.90
N SER A 79 4.31 8.34 -24.36
CA SER A 79 5.63 8.90 -24.52
C SER A 79 6.23 8.62 -25.88
N GLN A 80 5.57 7.89 -26.69
CA GLN A 80 6.05 7.67 -28.03
C GLN A 80 5.43 8.69 -28.98
#